data_8720da3dd407fdf51bb4ade90a43f170
#
_entry.id   8720da3dd407fdf51bb4ade90a43f170
#
_cell.length_a   1.000
_cell.length_b   1.000
_cell.length_c   1.000
_cell.angle_alpha   90.00
_cell.angle_beta   90.00
_cell.angle_gamma   90.00
#
_symmetry.space_group_name_H-M   'P 1'
#
loop_
_entity.id
_entity.type
_entity.pdbx_description
1 polymer ?
#
loop_
_entity_poly.entity_id
_entity_poly.type
_entity_poly.pdbx_seq_one_letter_code
_entity_poly.pdbx_strand_id
1 'polypeptide(L)'
;MLDQKTRYLQIAFNYDVGLVRRILPSVVSIVQNVPGGSERILIEAGTPYLKREGVAGIGAIRHIWQGHVVADLKTVDGALGEVDMVRAAGATAVTVLGSSPPEALDLFITRCAELRMVSMIDMLGVADPLRVVMRLKRPPEVVVLHRGRDEEGTRGKVIQYRHVNRLLSKFDVLISAAGGVDLKEARSAIFNGAHIVVVNLVQPGDPWTGIPTDGTVAGMAKQFLATIE
;
A
#
# COMPACT_ATOMS: atom_id res chain seq x y z
N MET A 1 -0.50 -12.18 8.72
CA MET A 1 -1.19 -10.93 9.07
C MET A 1 -0.14 -9.91 9.49
N LEU A 2 -0.38 -8.63 9.28
CA LEU A 2 0.53 -7.56 9.70
C LEU A 2 0.43 -7.33 11.21
N ASP A 3 1.54 -6.99 11.85
CA ASP A 3 1.59 -6.71 13.28
C ASP A 3 1.47 -5.21 13.55
N GLN A 4 0.65 -4.81 14.50
CA GLN A 4 0.40 -3.41 14.87
C GLN A 4 1.61 -2.70 15.51
N LYS A 5 2.52 -3.45 16.11
CA LYS A 5 3.72 -2.88 16.74
C LYS A 5 4.82 -2.60 15.71
N THR A 6 4.69 -3.15 14.50
CA THR A 6 5.67 -3.03 13.42
C THR A 6 5.34 -1.85 12.51
N ARG A 7 6.39 -1.14 12.06
CA ARG A 7 6.29 -0.10 11.02
C ARG A 7 6.76 -0.67 9.70
N TYR A 8 5.95 -0.45 8.66
CA TYR A 8 6.14 -1.06 7.34
C TYR A 8 6.45 -0.01 6.28
N LEU A 9 7.37 -0.35 5.40
CA LEU A 9 7.62 0.35 4.15
C LEU A 9 6.93 -0.41 3.01
N GLN A 10 5.99 0.21 2.32
CA GLN A 10 5.37 -0.34 1.13
C GLN A 10 5.97 0.34 -0.10
N ILE A 11 6.63 -0.43 -0.98
CA ILE A 11 7.27 0.07 -2.19
C ILE A 11 6.38 -0.25 -3.39
N ALA A 12 5.87 0.79 -4.06
CA ALA A 12 4.91 0.67 -5.14
C ALA A 12 5.58 0.67 -6.51
N PHE A 13 5.41 -0.42 -7.26
CA PHE A 13 5.79 -0.57 -8.65
C PHE A 13 4.63 -0.16 -9.56
N ASN A 14 4.81 0.90 -10.35
CA ASN A 14 3.77 1.51 -11.18
C ASN A 14 4.04 1.42 -12.68
N TYR A 15 5.19 0.88 -13.09
CA TYR A 15 5.61 0.80 -14.49
C TYR A 15 5.39 -0.60 -15.08
N ASP A 16 6.40 -1.18 -15.71
CA ASP A 16 6.32 -2.47 -16.37
C ASP A 16 7.07 -3.58 -15.62
N VAL A 17 6.91 -4.81 -16.07
CA VAL A 17 7.60 -5.97 -15.51
C VAL A 17 9.12 -5.90 -15.68
N GLY A 18 9.61 -5.17 -16.66
CA GLY A 18 11.06 -4.92 -16.87
C GLY A 18 11.65 -4.16 -15.68
N LEU A 19 10.95 -3.14 -15.19
CA LEU A 19 11.37 -2.41 -13.99
C LEU A 19 11.39 -3.32 -12.76
N VAL A 20 10.38 -4.16 -12.58
CA VAL A 20 10.32 -5.13 -11.47
C VAL A 20 11.55 -6.03 -11.49
N ARG A 21 11.85 -6.65 -12.65
CA ARG A 21 12.99 -7.55 -12.81
C ARG A 21 14.34 -6.87 -12.58
N ARG A 22 14.46 -5.60 -12.91
CA ARG A 22 15.68 -4.82 -12.73
C ARG A 22 15.89 -4.38 -11.28
N ILE A 23 14.85 -3.93 -10.59
CA ILE A 23 14.97 -3.25 -9.29
C ILE A 23 14.72 -4.18 -8.11
N LEU A 24 13.69 -5.04 -8.17
CA LEU A 24 13.27 -5.83 -7.03
C LEU A 24 14.37 -6.74 -6.46
N PRO A 25 15.27 -7.36 -7.26
CA PRO A 25 16.39 -8.15 -6.72
C PRO A 25 17.33 -7.33 -5.81
N SER A 26 17.53 -6.04 -6.09
CA SER A 26 18.35 -5.16 -5.24
C SER A 26 17.67 -4.85 -3.90
N VAL A 27 16.35 -4.74 -3.89
CA VAL A 27 15.56 -4.59 -2.64
C VAL A 27 15.68 -5.87 -1.81
N VAL A 28 15.55 -7.05 -2.43
CA VAL A 28 15.72 -8.36 -1.74
C VAL A 28 17.08 -8.45 -1.07
N SER A 29 18.16 -8.05 -1.74
CA SER A 29 19.53 -8.15 -1.20
C SER A 29 19.76 -7.29 0.05
N ILE A 30 19.10 -6.12 0.13
CA ILE A 30 19.21 -5.23 1.31
C ILE A 30 18.42 -5.77 2.49
N VAL A 31 17.24 -6.27 2.21
CA VAL A 31 16.35 -6.81 3.22
C VAL A 31 16.99 -7.96 3.99
N GLN A 32 17.79 -8.79 3.32
CA GLN A 32 18.53 -9.88 3.96
C GLN A 32 19.58 -9.40 4.97
N ASN A 33 20.02 -8.13 4.87
CA ASN A 33 21.03 -7.53 5.72
C ASN A 33 20.48 -6.54 6.77
N VAL A 34 19.17 -6.41 6.87
CA VAL A 34 18.49 -5.56 7.88
C VAL A 34 17.68 -6.45 8.81
N PRO A 35 17.90 -6.42 10.14
CA PRO A 35 17.10 -7.20 11.08
C PRO A 35 15.60 -6.96 10.89
N GLY A 36 14.83 -8.03 10.68
CA GLY A 36 13.39 -7.96 10.40
C GLY A 36 13.04 -7.31 9.03
N GLY A 37 14.01 -7.06 8.16
CA GLY A 37 13.81 -6.28 6.94
C GLY A 37 12.77 -6.88 5.99
N SER A 38 12.78 -8.21 5.77
CA SER A 38 11.80 -8.90 4.91
C SER A 38 10.37 -8.83 5.46
N GLU A 39 10.24 -8.75 6.78
CA GLU A 39 8.95 -8.68 7.45
C GLU A 39 8.37 -7.26 7.45
N ARG A 40 9.24 -6.24 7.34
CA ARG A 40 8.87 -4.82 7.36
C ARG A 40 8.66 -4.20 5.99
N ILE A 41 8.90 -4.94 4.90
CA ILE A 41 8.67 -4.45 3.54
C ILE A 41 7.49 -5.16 2.89
N LEU A 42 6.59 -4.36 2.31
CA LEU A 42 5.53 -4.81 1.40
C LEU A 42 5.89 -4.35 -0.01
N ILE A 43 5.76 -5.23 -0.99
CA ILE A 43 5.91 -4.87 -2.41
C ILE A 43 4.52 -4.73 -3.03
N GLU A 44 4.28 -3.58 -3.63
CA GLU A 44 2.99 -3.29 -4.25
C GLU A 44 3.05 -3.41 -5.76
N ALA A 45 2.14 -4.21 -6.32
CA ALA A 45 1.72 -4.13 -7.71
C ALA A 45 0.73 -2.97 -7.82
N GLY A 46 1.22 -1.78 -8.15
CA GLY A 46 0.40 -0.56 -8.22
C GLY A 46 -0.65 -0.61 -9.32
N THR A 47 -1.71 0.20 -9.21
CA THR A 47 -2.82 0.21 -10.18
C THR A 47 -2.36 0.38 -11.63
N PRO A 48 -1.42 1.29 -11.99
CA PRO A 48 -0.94 1.41 -13.36
C PRO A 48 -0.19 0.16 -13.86
N TYR A 49 0.57 -0.48 -12.97
CA TYR A 49 1.26 -1.74 -13.28
C TYR A 49 0.25 -2.86 -13.55
N LEU A 50 -0.75 -3.03 -12.69
CA LEU A 50 -1.79 -4.05 -12.86
C LEU A 50 -2.63 -3.83 -14.12
N LYS A 51 -2.90 -2.57 -14.49
CA LYS A 51 -3.58 -2.24 -15.75
C LYS A 51 -2.79 -2.60 -17.00
N ARG A 52 -1.46 -2.65 -16.90
CA ARG A 52 -0.55 -3.00 -17.99
C ARG A 52 -0.28 -4.50 -18.05
N GLU A 53 0.07 -5.10 -16.92
CA GLU A 53 0.58 -6.47 -16.84
C GLU A 53 -0.48 -7.50 -16.43
N GLY A 54 -1.63 -7.04 -15.95
CA GLY A 54 -2.67 -7.90 -15.37
C GLY A 54 -2.17 -8.67 -14.16
N VAL A 55 -2.82 -9.77 -13.84
CA VAL A 55 -2.44 -10.65 -12.72
C VAL A 55 -1.11 -11.37 -12.92
N ALA A 56 -0.66 -11.53 -14.17
CA ALA A 56 0.67 -12.08 -14.46
C ALA A 56 1.79 -11.23 -13.85
N GLY A 57 1.56 -9.91 -13.74
CA GLY A 57 2.47 -8.99 -13.05
C GLY A 57 2.65 -9.32 -11.57
N ILE A 58 1.59 -9.74 -10.87
CA ILE A 58 1.68 -10.19 -9.48
C ILE A 58 2.56 -11.43 -9.39
N GLY A 59 2.36 -12.40 -10.29
CA GLY A 59 3.19 -13.60 -10.38
C GLY A 59 4.67 -13.28 -10.60
N ALA A 60 4.98 -12.31 -11.46
CA ALA A 60 6.34 -11.84 -11.69
C ALA A 60 7.00 -11.26 -10.43
N ILE A 61 6.27 -10.46 -9.65
CA ILE A 61 6.73 -9.97 -8.34
C ILE A 61 6.92 -11.14 -7.38
N ARG A 62 5.94 -12.04 -7.27
CA ARG A 62 5.98 -13.19 -6.36
C ARG A 62 7.14 -14.13 -6.62
N HIS A 63 7.54 -14.29 -7.89
CA HIS A 63 8.70 -15.11 -8.24
C HIS A 63 10.03 -14.60 -7.62
N ILE A 64 10.15 -13.29 -7.42
CA ILE A 64 11.35 -12.64 -6.86
C ILE A 64 11.20 -12.37 -5.38
N TRP A 65 10.00 -11.99 -4.92
CA TRP A 65 9.71 -11.55 -3.56
C TRP A 65 8.85 -12.55 -2.79
N GLN A 66 9.35 -13.04 -1.66
CA GLN A 66 8.66 -14.03 -0.83
C GLN A 66 7.86 -13.42 0.33
N GLY A 67 8.04 -12.12 0.61
CA GLY A 67 7.28 -11.38 1.63
C GLY A 67 5.86 -10.99 1.19
N HIS A 68 5.29 -9.96 1.79
CA HIS A 68 3.96 -9.48 1.44
C HIS A 68 3.92 -8.82 0.05
N VAL A 69 2.92 -9.20 -0.76
CA VAL A 69 2.62 -8.59 -2.06
C VAL A 69 1.23 -7.96 -1.99
N VAL A 70 1.16 -6.66 -2.22
CA VAL A 70 -0.08 -5.88 -2.25
C VAL A 70 -0.54 -5.74 -3.70
N ALA A 71 -1.78 -6.14 -4.01
CA ALA A 71 -2.43 -5.86 -5.29
C ALA A 71 -3.27 -4.58 -5.15
N ASP A 72 -2.81 -3.46 -5.72
CA ASP A 72 -3.53 -2.18 -5.67
C ASP A 72 -4.58 -2.10 -6.77
N LEU A 73 -5.64 -2.91 -6.65
CA LEU A 73 -6.73 -3.01 -7.62
C LEU A 73 -7.63 -1.78 -7.62
N LYS A 74 -7.80 -1.13 -6.46
CA LYS A 74 -8.83 -0.12 -6.25
C LYS A 74 -10.20 -0.64 -6.69
N THR A 75 -10.52 -1.87 -6.28
CA THR A 75 -11.81 -2.52 -6.53
C THR A 75 -12.96 -1.59 -6.18
N VAL A 76 -13.99 -1.56 -7.01
CA VAL A 76 -15.24 -0.80 -6.75
C VAL A 76 -16.43 -1.73 -6.64
N ASP A 77 -16.46 -2.78 -7.47
CA ASP A 77 -17.51 -3.78 -7.56
C ASP A 77 -16.91 -5.14 -7.95
N GLY A 78 -17.68 -6.23 -7.88
CA GLY A 78 -17.17 -7.58 -8.21
C GLY A 78 -16.13 -8.12 -7.23
N ALA A 79 -16.16 -7.65 -5.99
CA ALA A 79 -15.11 -7.83 -4.97
C ALA A 79 -14.65 -9.28 -4.77
N LEU A 80 -15.58 -10.25 -4.76
CA LEU A 80 -15.25 -11.68 -4.56
C LEU A 80 -14.32 -12.20 -5.66
N GLY A 81 -14.70 -11.95 -6.93
CA GLY A 81 -13.92 -12.42 -8.08
C GLY A 81 -12.55 -11.77 -8.18
N GLU A 82 -12.45 -10.47 -7.87
CA GLU A 82 -11.18 -9.75 -7.91
C GLU A 82 -10.23 -10.20 -6.80
N VAL A 83 -10.73 -10.43 -5.57
CA VAL A 83 -9.93 -10.97 -4.46
C VAL A 83 -9.42 -12.38 -4.79
N ASP A 84 -10.28 -13.27 -5.31
CA ASP A 84 -9.90 -14.62 -5.71
C ASP A 84 -8.83 -14.62 -6.80
N MET A 85 -8.98 -13.77 -7.79
CA MET A 85 -8.07 -13.64 -8.91
C MET A 85 -6.65 -13.24 -8.46
N VAL A 86 -6.52 -12.21 -7.62
CA VAL A 86 -5.19 -11.76 -7.16
C VAL A 86 -4.60 -12.70 -6.12
N ARG A 87 -5.42 -13.37 -5.32
CA ARG A 87 -4.97 -14.42 -4.40
C ARG A 87 -4.34 -15.58 -5.15
N ALA A 88 -4.98 -16.04 -6.21
CA ALA A 88 -4.45 -17.10 -7.07
C ALA A 88 -3.12 -16.71 -7.74
N ALA A 89 -2.93 -15.43 -8.06
CA ALA A 89 -1.68 -14.88 -8.60
C ALA A 89 -0.56 -14.72 -7.55
N GLY A 90 -0.85 -14.90 -6.26
CA GLY A 90 0.13 -14.85 -5.17
C GLY A 90 0.14 -13.54 -4.37
N ALA A 91 -0.85 -12.66 -4.53
CA ALA A 91 -1.02 -11.52 -3.62
C ALA A 91 -1.38 -11.97 -2.21
N THR A 92 -0.94 -11.21 -1.21
CA THR A 92 -1.24 -11.42 0.21
C THR A 92 -2.04 -10.29 0.83
N ALA A 93 -2.16 -9.19 0.10
CA ALA A 93 -2.97 -8.02 0.43
C ALA A 93 -3.62 -7.46 -0.83
N VAL A 94 -4.75 -6.80 -0.70
CA VAL A 94 -5.49 -6.22 -1.83
C VAL A 94 -6.24 -4.97 -1.41
N THR A 95 -6.43 -4.03 -2.34
CA THR A 95 -7.13 -2.76 -2.08
C THR A 95 -8.52 -2.71 -2.70
N VAL A 96 -9.45 -2.06 -1.99
CA VAL A 96 -10.78 -1.65 -2.45
C VAL A 96 -10.94 -0.15 -2.19
N LEU A 97 -11.66 0.58 -3.04
CA LEU A 97 -11.93 2.00 -2.80
C LEU A 97 -12.98 2.18 -1.70
N GLY A 98 -12.71 3.07 -0.75
CA GLY A 98 -13.65 3.43 0.33
C GLY A 98 -14.92 4.15 -0.14
N SER A 99 -14.96 4.58 -1.40
CA SER A 99 -16.16 5.11 -2.07
C SER A 99 -17.09 4.04 -2.63
N SER A 100 -16.70 2.75 -2.56
CA SER A 100 -17.54 1.63 -3.00
C SER A 100 -18.78 1.47 -2.12
N PRO A 101 -19.84 0.83 -2.62
CA PRO A 101 -21.02 0.50 -1.80
C PRO A 101 -20.62 -0.30 -0.55
N PRO A 102 -21.28 -0.07 0.61
CA PRO A 102 -20.99 -0.82 1.84
C PRO A 102 -21.07 -2.34 1.68
N GLU A 103 -21.98 -2.81 0.84
CA GLU A 103 -22.15 -4.24 0.52
C GLU A 103 -20.91 -4.82 -0.17
N ALA A 104 -20.31 -4.07 -1.11
CA ALA A 104 -19.08 -4.47 -1.78
C ALA A 104 -17.90 -4.48 -0.79
N LEU A 105 -17.80 -3.49 0.10
CA LEU A 105 -16.78 -3.42 1.14
C LEU A 105 -16.91 -4.60 2.13
N ASP A 106 -18.12 -4.93 2.58
CA ASP A 106 -18.36 -6.07 3.48
C ASP A 106 -18.01 -7.42 2.83
N LEU A 107 -18.39 -7.62 1.58
CA LEU A 107 -18.02 -8.82 0.80
C LEU A 107 -16.51 -8.93 0.62
N PHE A 108 -15.85 -7.81 0.27
CA PHE A 108 -14.41 -7.72 0.10
C PHE A 108 -13.66 -8.12 1.39
N ILE A 109 -14.00 -7.50 2.53
CA ILE A 109 -13.36 -7.78 3.82
C ILE A 109 -13.59 -9.24 4.22
N THR A 110 -14.82 -9.74 4.01
CA THR A 110 -15.18 -11.13 4.33
C THR A 110 -14.33 -12.10 3.52
N ARG A 111 -14.23 -11.87 2.20
CA ARG A 111 -13.46 -12.74 1.31
C ARG A 111 -11.96 -12.71 1.62
N CYS A 112 -11.41 -11.52 1.89
CA CYS A 112 -10.02 -11.39 2.33
C CYS A 112 -9.74 -12.26 3.57
N ALA A 113 -10.61 -12.20 4.58
CA ALA A 113 -10.43 -12.98 5.79
C ALA A 113 -10.52 -14.50 5.55
N GLU A 114 -11.47 -14.97 4.73
CA GLU A 114 -11.58 -16.38 4.34
C GLU A 114 -10.29 -16.89 3.68
N LEU A 115 -9.66 -16.06 2.85
CA LEU A 115 -8.43 -16.39 2.12
C LEU A 115 -7.14 -16.03 2.89
N ARG A 116 -7.25 -15.52 4.12
CA ARG A 116 -6.12 -15.04 4.94
C ARG A 116 -5.29 -13.99 4.22
N MET A 117 -5.97 -13.07 3.53
CA MET A 117 -5.39 -11.89 2.89
C MET A 117 -5.62 -10.64 3.73
N VAL A 118 -4.69 -9.71 3.68
CA VAL A 118 -4.85 -8.38 4.30
C VAL A 118 -5.83 -7.56 3.47
N SER A 119 -6.94 -7.15 4.08
CA SER A 119 -7.92 -6.25 3.48
C SER A 119 -7.50 -4.79 3.68
N MET A 120 -7.38 -4.03 2.60
CA MET A 120 -6.98 -2.62 2.61
C MET A 120 -8.07 -1.76 1.97
N ILE A 121 -8.66 -0.83 2.74
CA ILE A 121 -9.61 0.15 2.18
C ILE A 121 -8.86 1.45 1.86
N ASP A 122 -8.76 1.77 0.57
CA ASP A 122 -8.15 3.00 0.07
C ASP A 122 -9.17 4.16 0.13
N MET A 123 -8.89 5.15 0.97
CA MET A 123 -9.74 6.31 1.20
C MET A 123 -9.49 7.47 0.21
N LEU A 124 -8.98 7.16 -0.98
CA LEU A 124 -8.81 8.14 -2.05
C LEU A 124 -10.14 8.85 -2.34
N GLY A 125 -10.15 10.18 -2.23
CA GLY A 125 -11.35 11.00 -2.45
C GLY A 125 -12.42 10.93 -1.36
N VAL A 126 -12.19 10.18 -0.27
CA VAL A 126 -13.13 10.05 0.85
C VAL A 126 -12.90 11.17 1.86
N ALA A 127 -13.92 11.99 2.09
CA ALA A 127 -13.84 13.13 3.01
C ALA A 127 -13.83 12.72 4.50
N ASP A 128 -14.53 11.65 4.86
CA ASP A 128 -14.59 11.13 6.24
C ASP A 128 -14.41 9.60 6.26
N PRO A 129 -13.15 9.11 6.37
CA PRO A 129 -12.83 7.68 6.48
C PRO A 129 -13.53 6.98 7.65
N LEU A 130 -13.68 7.64 8.80
CA LEU A 130 -14.35 7.05 9.95
C LEU A 130 -15.80 6.69 9.64
N ARG A 131 -16.50 7.57 8.93
CA ARG A 131 -17.90 7.34 8.55
C ARG A 131 -18.06 6.14 7.61
N VAL A 132 -17.07 5.89 6.77
CA VAL A 132 -17.05 4.68 5.90
C VAL A 132 -16.93 3.44 6.78
N VAL A 133 -15.90 3.36 7.63
CA VAL A 133 -15.62 2.18 8.46
C VAL A 133 -16.76 1.89 9.44
N MET A 134 -17.42 2.92 10.00
CA MET A 134 -18.56 2.76 10.91
C MET A 134 -19.80 2.12 10.28
N ARG A 135 -19.92 2.06 8.97
CA ARG A 135 -21.04 1.44 8.27
C ARG A 135 -20.85 -0.05 7.99
N LEU A 136 -19.63 -0.53 8.18
CA LEU A 136 -19.25 -1.90 7.85
C LEU A 136 -19.58 -2.85 8.99
N LYS A 137 -19.88 -4.10 8.66
CA LYS A 137 -20.12 -5.18 9.64
C LYS A 137 -18.90 -5.50 10.48
N ARG A 138 -17.70 -5.29 9.90
CA ARG A 138 -16.40 -5.40 10.57
C ARG A 138 -15.40 -4.46 9.91
N PRO A 139 -14.40 -3.95 10.66
CA PRO A 139 -13.37 -3.10 10.07
C PRO A 139 -12.46 -3.90 9.12
N PRO A 140 -11.80 -3.23 8.15
CA PRO A 140 -10.69 -3.82 7.40
C PRO A 140 -9.48 -3.99 8.32
N GLU A 141 -8.45 -4.71 7.84
CA GLU A 141 -7.17 -4.74 8.55
C GLU A 141 -6.39 -3.42 8.39
N VAL A 142 -6.50 -2.77 7.22
CA VAL A 142 -5.78 -1.53 6.92
C VAL A 142 -6.73 -0.48 6.36
N VAL A 143 -6.62 0.74 6.87
CA VAL A 143 -7.21 1.95 6.29
C VAL A 143 -6.10 2.78 5.65
N VAL A 144 -6.18 3.02 4.34
CA VAL A 144 -5.19 3.80 3.60
C VAL A 144 -5.65 5.24 3.49
N LEU A 145 -4.96 6.17 4.16
CA LEU A 145 -5.16 7.61 3.97
C LEU A 145 -4.36 8.04 2.75
N HIS A 146 -5.05 8.34 1.66
CA HIS A 146 -4.44 8.52 0.36
C HIS A 146 -4.67 9.93 -0.19
N ARG A 147 -3.58 10.65 -0.49
CA ARG A 147 -3.58 11.81 -1.35
C ARG A 147 -3.35 11.35 -2.79
N GLY A 148 -4.30 11.63 -3.68
CA GLY A 148 -4.21 11.20 -5.07
C GLY A 148 -2.95 11.72 -5.77
N ARG A 149 -2.43 10.95 -6.74
CA ARG A 149 -1.27 11.33 -7.55
C ARG A 149 -1.49 12.67 -8.26
N ASP A 150 -2.67 12.89 -8.81
CA ASP A 150 -3.03 14.14 -9.49
C ASP A 150 -3.19 15.34 -8.53
N GLU A 151 -3.24 15.05 -7.22
CA GLU A 151 -3.31 16.07 -6.19
C GLU A 151 -1.93 16.45 -5.60
N GLU A 152 -0.86 15.70 -5.91
CA GLU A 152 0.47 15.92 -5.30
C GLU A 152 1.01 17.33 -5.52
N GLY A 153 0.80 17.91 -6.72
CA GLY A 153 1.18 19.28 -7.07
C GLY A 153 0.18 20.36 -6.65
N THR A 154 -0.99 19.99 -6.10
CA THR A 154 -2.05 20.93 -5.79
C THR A 154 -1.87 21.53 -4.40
N ARG A 155 -1.80 22.89 -4.33
CA ARG A 155 -1.64 23.59 -3.05
C ARG A 155 -2.77 23.25 -2.07
N GLY A 156 -2.40 22.89 -0.84
CA GLY A 156 -3.34 22.58 0.25
C GLY A 156 -3.86 21.14 0.23
N LYS A 157 -3.49 20.33 -0.75
CA LYS A 157 -3.78 18.90 -0.77
C LYS A 157 -2.71 18.13 -0.01
N VAL A 158 -3.08 17.54 1.11
CA VAL A 158 -2.19 16.81 2.03
C VAL A 158 -2.83 15.49 2.44
N ILE A 159 -2.02 14.53 2.92
CA ILE A 159 -2.52 13.32 3.55
C ILE A 159 -3.25 13.73 4.85
N GLN A 160 -4.48 13.25 5.03
CA GLN A 160 -5.39 13.75 6.06
C GLN A 160 -5.19 13.04 7.43
N TYR A 161 -4.05 13.25 8.07
CA TYR A 161 -3.69 12.61 9.36
C TYR A 161 -4.65 12.92 10.51
N ARG A 162 -5.46 13.99 10.42
CA ARG A 162 -6.52 14.30 11.41
C ARG A 162 -7.51 13.14 11.64
N HIS A 163 -7.59 12.20 10.70
CA HIS A 163 -8.48 11.03 10.81
C HIS A 163 -7.85 9.86 11.59
N VAL A 164 -6.52 9.83 11.77
CA VAL A 164 -5.80 8.71 12.40
C VAL A 164 -6.31 8.43 13.80
N ASN A 165 -6.23 9.41 14.71
CA ASN A 165 -6.66 9.22 16.09
C ASN A 165 -8.15 8.88 16.21
N ARG A 166 -8.99 9.41 15.32
CA ARG A 166 -10.42 9.10 15.27
C ARG A 166 -10.70 7.64 14.88
N LEU A 167 -9.91 7.09 13.97
CA LEU A 167 -10.00 5.70 13.55
C LEU A 167 -9.48 4.76 14.64
N LEU A 168 -8.25 5.01 15.13
CA LEU A 168 -7.59 4.17 16.13
C LEU A 168 -8.30 4.16 17.49
N SER A 169 -9.04 5.23 17.84
CA SER A 169 -9.85 5.26 19.06
C SER A 169 -11.08 4.35 19.03
N LYS A 170 -11.49 3.87 17.86
CA LYS A 170 -12.73 3.08 17.67
C LYS A 170 -12.50 1.70 17.10
N PHE A 171 -11.41 1.53 16.35
CA PHE A 171 -11.16 0.30 15.59
C PHE A 171 -9.72 -0.17 15.76
N ASP A 172 -9.57 -1.47 15.81
CA ASP A 172 -8.28 -2.15 15.80
C ASP A 172 -7.83 -2.34 14.33
N VAL A 173 -7.28 -1.26 13.74
CA VAL A 173 -6.86 -1.21 12.34
C VAL A 173 -5.46 -0.65 12.22
N LEU A 174 -4.75 -1.03 11.17
CA LEU A 174 -3.52 -0.38 10.75
C LEU A 174 -3.84 0.85 9.89
N ILE A 175 -3.07 1.91 10.03
CA ILE A 175 -3.16 3.09 9.17
C ILE A 175 -2.01 3.08 8.18
N SER A 176 -2.34 3.20 6.89
CA SER A 176 -1.38 3.38 5.81
C SER A 176 -1.45 4.81 5.28
N ALA A 177 -0.30 5.42 5.02
CA ALA A 177 -0.17 6.75 4.44
C ALA A 177 0.37 6.64 3.02
N ALA A 178 -0.36 7.16 2.03
CA ALA A 178 -0.03 7.07 0.61
C ALA A 178 -0.18 8.41 -0.11
N GLY A 179 0.59 8.61 -1.19
CA GLY A 179 0.52 9.76 -2.09
C GLY A 179 1.62 10.78 -1.88
N GLY A 180 2.69 10.71 -2.70
CA GLY A 180 3.80 11.65 -2.71
C GLY A 180 4.60 11.65 -1.40
N VAL A 181 5.01 10.47 -0.95
CA VAL A 181 5.75 10.32 0.32
C VAL A 181 7.25 10.34 0.06
N ASP A 182 7.93 11.36 0.58
CA ASP A 182 9.38 11.45 0.75
C ASP A 182 9.78 11.09 2.20
N LEU A 183 11.08 11.22 2.53
CA LEU A 183 11.57 10.92 3.89
C LEU A 183 10.97 11.85 4.96
N LYS A 184 10.69 13.10 4.61
CA LYS A 184 10.06 14.07 5.52
C LYS A 184 8.61 13.68 5.79
N GLU A 185 7.87 13.38 4.73
CA GLU A 185 6.47 12.94 4.83
C GLU A 185 6.36 11.58 5.55
N ALA A 186 7.30 10.65 5.30
CA ALA A 186 7.37 9.38 6.02
C ALA A 186 7.50 9.57 7.53
N ARG A 187 8.39 10.48 7.97
CA ARG A 187 8.54 10.84 9.39
C ARG A 187 7.25 11.46 9.94
N SER A 188 6.62 12.37 9.17
CA SER A 188 5.34 12.97 9.53
C SER A 188 4.23 11.93 9.68
N ALA A 189 4.16 10.96 8.76
CA ALA A 189 3.18 9.88 8.80
C ALA A 189 3.29 9.05 10.09
N ILE A 190 4.51 8.61 10.42
CA ILE A 190 4.76 7.83 11.65
C ILE A 190 4.45 8.64 12.91
N PHE A 191 4.88 9.90 12.96
CA PHE A 191 4.58 10.80 14.08
C PHE A 191 3.06 10.96 14.30
N ASN A 192 2.28 10.95 13.23
CA ASN A 192 0.82 11.02 13.28
C ASN A 192 0.14 9.65 13.49
N GLY A 193 0.89 8.58 13.73
CA GLY A 193 0.36 7.25 14.07
C GLY A 193 0.11 6.32 12.89
N ALA A 194 0.67 6.60 11.70
CA ALA A 194 0.65 5.63 10.61
C ALA A 194 1.52 4.42 10.93
N HIS A 195 1.12 3.26 10.43
CA HIS A 195 1.83 1.98 10.57
C HIS A 195 2.55 1.60 9.28
N ILE A 196 2.00 2.02 8.15
CA ILE A 196 2.51 1.72 6.81
C ILE A 196 2.75 3.04 6.08
N VAL A 197 3.91 3.15 5.45
CA VAL A 197 4.28 4.27 4.59
C VAL A 197 4.42 3.76 3.16
N VAL A 198 3.63 4.30 2.22
CA VAL A 198 3.66 3.89 0.80
C VAL A 198 4.53 4.85 0.01
N VAL A 199 5.57 4.32 -0.63
CA VAL A 199 6.52 5.10 -1.43
C VAL A 199 6.51 4.60 -2.86
N ASN A 200 6.25 5.50 -3.80
CA ASN A 200 6.30 5.19 -5.23
C ASN A 200 7.75 5.05 -5.71
N LEU A 201 8.00 4.13 -6.64
CA LEU A 201 9.13 4.24 -7.53
C LEU A 201 8.79 5.25 -8.61
N VAL A 202 9.72 6.18 -8.92
CA VAL A 202 9.53 7.24 -9.92
C VAL A 202 10.67 7.21 -10.93
N GLN A 203 10.35 7.46 -12.20
CA GLN A 203 11.37 7.56 -13.26
C GLN A 203 11.91 8.98 -13.38
N PRO A 204 13.12 9.19 -13.93
CA PRO A 204 13.62 10.51 -14.24
C PRO A 204 12.63 11.27 -15.13
N GLY A 205 12.29 12.51 -14.71
CA GLY A 205 11.32 13.34 -15.42
C GLY A 205 9.86 13.20 -14.97
N ASP A 206 9.55 12.24 -14.11
CA ASP A 206 8.23 12.17 -13.49
C ASP A 206 8.00 13.38 -12.56
N PRO A 207 6.81 13.96 -12.55
CA PRO A 207 6.47 15.08 -11.67
C PRO A 207 6.14 14.64 -10.23
N TRP A 208 6.15 13.34 -9.94
CA TRP A 208 5.71 12.76 -8.66
C TRP A 208 6.85 12.55 -7.68
N THR A 209 6.49 12.49 -6.41
CA THR A 209 7.41 12.23 -5.31
C THR A 209 7.55 10.73 -5.04
N GLY A 210 8.79 10.28 -4.84
CA GLY A 210 9.09 8.88 -4.55
C GLY A 210 10.58 8.57 -4.55
N ILE A 211 10.92 7.28 -4.69
CA ILE A 211 12.29 6.81 -4.83
C ILE A 211 12.67 6.78 -6.32
N PRO A 212 13.69 7.55 -6.77
CA PRO A 212 14.14 7.54 -8.15
C PRO A 212 14.69 6.17 -8.59
N THR A 213 14.32 5.73 -9.80
CA THR A 213 14.70 4.41 -10.35
C THR A 213 16.05 4.37 -11.04
N ASP A 214 16.70 5.52 -11.24
CA ASP A 214 18.06 5.66 -11.78
C ASP A 214 19.15 5.66 -10.70
N GLY A 215 18.73 5.70 -9.43
CA GLY A 215 19.62 5.70 -8.28
C GLY A 215 19.69 4.37 -7.55
N THR A 216 20.16 4.44 -6.32
CA THR A 216 20.24 3.31 -5.40
C THR A 216 18.89 3.09 -4.69
N VAL A 217 17.90 2.53 -5.40
CA VAL A 217 16.57 2.24 -4.80
C VAL A 217 16.72 1.51 -3.47
N ALA A 218 17.60 0.55 -3.44
CA ALA A 218 17.91 -0.23 -2.26
C ALA A 218 18.48 0.62 -1.11
N GLY A 219 19.37 1.57 -1.40
CA GLY A 219 19.89 2.52 -0.42
C GLY A 219 18.81 3.44 0.15
N MET A 220 17.94 3.95 -0.71
CA MET A 220 16.81 4.77 -0.30
C MET A 220 15.80 3.96 0.54
N ALA A 221 15.48 2.72 0.17
CA ALA A 221 14.61 1.86 0.97
C ALA A 221 15.16 1.64 2.38
N LYS A 222 16.49 1.47 2.54
CA LYS A 222 17.15 1.41 3.83
C LYS A 222 17.00 2.71 4.64
N GLN A 223 17.11 3.87 3.98
CA GLN A 223 16.90 5.17 4.64
C GLN A 223 15.45 5.33 5.11
N PHE A 224 14.47 4.92 4.29
CA PHE A 224 13.07 4.92 4.71
C PHE A 224 12.84 3.99 5.90
N LEU A 225 13.36 2.76 5.89
CA LEU A 225 13.23 1.83 7.01
C LEU A 225 13.80 2.40 8.31
N ALA A 226 14.97 3.07 8.25
CA ALA A 226 15.55 3.75 9.41
C ALA A 226 14.75 5.00 9.86
N THR A 227 14.04 5.65 8.92
CA THR A 227 13.22 6.84 9.23
C THR A 227 11.92 6.49 9.93
N ILE A 228 11.38 5.29 9.68
CA ILE A 228 10.10 4.82 10.22
C ILE A 228 10.24 3.87 11.43
N GLU A 229 11.43 3.78 12.00
CA GLU A 229 11.69 3.00 13.25
C GLU A 229 10.92 3.47 14.47
#